data_165d35e80db9aa0cc3e326a3f5506b5a
#
_entry.id   165d35e80db9aa0cc3e326a3f5506b5a
#
_cell.length_a   1.000
_cell.length_b   1.000
_cell.length_c   1.000
_cell.angle_alpha   90.00
_cell.angle_beta   90.00
_cell.angle_gamma   90.00
#
_symmetry.space_group_name_H-M   'P 1'
#
loop_
_entity.id
_entity.type
_entity.pdbx_description
1 polymer ?
#
loop_
_entity_poly.entity_id
_entity_poly.type
_entity_poly.pdbx_seq_one_letter_code
_entity_poly.pdbx_strand_id
1 'polypeptide(L)'
;IEPTEGATATLIAVGKGDFGISYQEDVTIALTSKDPLPIKTIATLIQHNTSGFVTYADKDIKFPKDFEGKTYAGWGGPGEEAVLKAVMTKDGAYFSKLNMVISDGSGFEALKDKVDIEWFFEGWDNVKCKLNNFPINYMELRQLDDRLDYYTPVIIANQDTLEQKPEMVKKFLAATEKGYRYAIENPDESAKILQKYAPDYSLDLLTMSQEYLAEKYMEDTDRWGEMKDEVWDNYTDFMVEYGVIDQAIPASECYTNEFLPE
;
A
#
# COMPACT_ATOMS: atom_id res chain seq x y z
N ILE A 1 11.90 -3.36 -15.97
CA ILE A 1 10.89 -4.45 -15.91
C ILE A 1 9.65 -3.80 -15.34
N GLU A 2 8.58 -3.77 -16.11
CA GLU A 2 7.27 -3.38 -15.58
C GLU A 2 6.69 -4.58 -14.85
N PRO A 3 6.41 -4.49 -13.55
CA PRO A 3 5.76 -5.57 -12.84
C PRO A 3 4.30 -5.66 -13.31
N THR A 4 3.83 -6.87 -13.55
CA THR A 4 2.41 -7.15 -13.61
C THR A 4 1.90 -7.28 -12.18
N GLU A 5 0.75 -6.70 -11.85
CA GLU A 5 0.13 -6.81 -10.53
C GLU A 5 0.06 -8.26 -10.06
N GLY A 6 0.39 -8.50 -8.78
CA GLY A 6 0.39 -9.82 -8.14
C GLY A 6 1.53 -10.78 -8.53
N ALA A 7 2.43 -10.41 -9.44
CA ALA A 7 3.52 -11.27 -9.88
C ALA A 7 4.87 -10.99 -9.21
N THR A 8 5.05 -9.84 -8.52
CA THR A 8 6.35 -9.42 -8.02
C THR A 8 6.93 -10.43 -7.03
N ALA A 9 6.18 -10.85 -6.02
CA ALA A 9 6.62 -11.83 -5.04
C ALA A 9 7.10 -13.14 -5.71
N THR A 10 6.34 -13.64 -6.68
CA THR A 10 6.69 -14.85 -7.45
C THR A 10 7.95 -14.64 -8.30
N LEU A 11 8.09 -13.50 -8.97
CA LEU A 11 9.28 -13.20 -9.79
C LEU A 11 10.55 -13.15 -8.94
N ILE A 12 10.46 -12.52 -7.77
CA ILE A 12 11.59 -12.47 -6.82
C ILE A 12 11.89 -13.87 -6.27
N ALA A 13 10.87 -14.63 -5.89
CA ALA A 13 11.02 -16.00 -5.38
C ALA A 13 11.74 -16.94 -6.36
N VAL A 14 11.49 -16.79 -7.65
CA VAL A 14 12.15 -17.63 -8.70
C VAL A 14 13.44 -17.01 -9.25
N GLY A 15 13.97 -15.94 -8.63
CA GLY A 15 15.25 -15.32 -8.98
C GLY A 15 15.24 -14.54 -10.30
N LYS A 16 14.08 -14.04 -10.75
CA LYS A 16 13.96 -13.16 -11.93
C LYS A 16 14.32 -11.69 -11.64
N GLY A 17 14.50 -11.36 -10.38
CA GLY A 17 15.00 -10.09 -9.88
C GLY A 17 15.64 -10.30 -8.51
N ASP A 18 16.58 -9.45 -8.12
CA ASP A 18 17.18 -9.48 -6.78
C ASP A 18 16.28 -8.74 -5.77
N PHE A 19 15.57 -7.70 -6.23
CA PHE A 19 14.68 -6.87 -5.40
C PHE A 19 13.37 -6.59 -6.13
N GLY A 20 12.29 -6.39 -5.37
CA GLY A 20 10.99 -6.04 -5.91
C GLY A 20 10.20 -5.16 -4.96
N ILE A 21 9.20 -4.45 -5.50
CA ILE A 21 8.20 -3.73 -4.70
C ILE A 21 6.98 -4.63 -4.54
N SER A 22 6.50 -4.76 -3.30
CA SER A 22 5.30 -5.51 -2.95
C SER A 22 4.55 -4.79 -1.82
N TYR A 23 3.65 -5.48 -1.16
CA TYR A 23 2.82 -4.97 -0.06
C TYR A 23 2.87 -5.96 1.10
N GLN A 24 2.68 -5.50 2.33
CA GLN A 24 2.69 -6.37 3.52
C GLN A 24 1.67 -7.52 3.37
N GLU A 25 0.48 -7.23 2.85
CA GLU A 25 -0.56 -8.23 2.58
C GLU A 25 -0.06 -9.36 1.66
N ASP A 26 0.48 -9.01 0.49
CA ASP A 26 1.00 -9.98 -0.49
C ASP A 26 2.13 -10.84 0.09
N VAL A 27 3.02 -10.21 0.86
CA VAL A 27 4.13 -10.92 1.51
C VAL A 27 3.58 -11.93 2.53
N THR A 28 2.64 -11.51 3.37
CA THR A 28 2.04 -12.36 4.38
C THR A 28 1.29 -13.55 3.74
N ILE A 29 0.49 -13.30 2.70
CA ILE A 29 -0.18 -14.35 1.92
C ILE A 29 0.84 -15.31 1.30
N ALA A 30 1.90 -14.79 0.69
CA ALA A 30 2.92 -15.61 0.04
C ALA A 30 3.67 -16.53 1.03
N LEU A 31 3.96 -16.02 2.24
CA LEU A 31 4.67 -16.77 3.28
C LEU A 31 3.77 -17.78 4.02
N THR A 32 2.47 -17.53 4.11
CA THR A 32 1.50 -18.43 4.76
C THR A 32 0.81 -19.40 3.81
N SER A 33 1.13 -19.31 2.51
CA SER A 33 0.58 -20.23 1.50
C SER A 33 1.04 -21.67 1.72
N LYS A 34 0.35 -22.63 1.09
CA LYS A 34 0.68 -24.05 1.17
C LYS A 34 2.13 -24.35 0.74
N ASP A 35 2.63 -23.60 -0.24
CA ASP A 35 4.01 -23.66 -0.74
C ASP A 35 4.64 -22.25 -0.54
N PRO A 36 5.19 -21.95 0.67
CA PRO A 36 5.67 -20.63 0.99
C PRO A 36 6.77 -20.14 0.05
N LEU A 37 6.69 -18.91 -0.38
CA LEU A 37 7.70 -18.31 -1.25
C LEU A 37 8.94 -17.92 -0.45
N PRO A 38 10.18 -18.16 -0.94
CA PRO A 38 11.43 -17.81 -0.27
C PRO A 38 11.74 -16.31 -0.41
N ILE A 39 10.89 -15.47 0.13
CA ILE A 39 11.03 -14.01 0.11
C ILE A 39 11.07 -13.43 1.52
N LYS A 40 11.61 -12.23 1.66
CA LYS A 40 11.60 -11.46 2.90
C LYS A 40 11.51 -9.97 2.59
N THR A 41 10.78 -9.24 3.41
CA THR A 41 10.74 -7.77 3.36
C THR A 41 12.01 -7.19 3.99
N ILE A 42 12.61 -6.20 3.35
CA ILE A 42 13.89 -5.60 3.76
C ILE A 42 13.82 -4.10 4.00
N ALA A 43 12.73 -3.43 3.64
CA ALA A 43 12.44 -2.05 3.97
C ALA A 43 10.98 -1.73 3.71
N THR A 44 10.37 -0.84 4.49
CA THR A 44 9.15 -0.14 4.09
C THR A 44 9.50 1.14 3.33
N LEU A 45 8.63 1.59 2.43
CA LEU A 45 8.82 2.85 1.70
C LEU A 45 8.07 4.02 2.33
N ILE A 46 6.95 3.73 2.98
CA ILE A 46 6.11 4.69 3.71
C ILE A 46 5.85 4.10 5.10
N GLN A 47 5.93 4.92 6.13
CA GLN A 47 5.86 4.45 7.52
C GLN A 47 4.44 4.07 7.96
N HIS A 48 3.43 4.72 7.41
CA HIS A 48 2.03 4.50 7.73
C HIS A 48 1.18 4.31 6.48
N ASN A 49 0.09 3.56 6.60
CA ASN A 49 -0.83 3.36 5.49
C ASN A 49 -1.57 4.65 5.14
N THR A 50 -1.34 5.17 3.94
CA THR A 50 -1.98 6.38 3.40
C THR A 50 -3.15 6.07 2.48
N SER A 51 -3.67 4.85 2.51
CA SER A 51 -4.83 4.47 1.70
C SER A 51 -6.15 4.62 2.47
N GLY A 52 -7.25 4.69 1.75
CA GLY A 52 -8.57 4.87 2.34
C GLY A 52 -9.71 4.74 1.35
N PHE A 53 -10.92 4.77 1.87
CA PHE A 53 -12.12 4.79 1.05
C PHE A 53 -12.48 6.21 0.65
N VAL A 54 -12.81 6.37 -0.64
CA VAL A 54 -13.26 7.62 -1.22
C VAL A 54 -14.73 7.52 -1.59
N THR A 55 -15.46 8.62 -1.40
CA THR A 55 -16.85 8.80 -1.84
C THR A 55 -17.03 10.20 -2.42
N TYR A 56 -18.08 10.40 -3.20
CA TYR A 56 -18.38 11.72 -3.76
C TYR A 56 -18.89 12.66 -2.66
N ALA A 57 -18.38 13.90 -2.63
CA ALA A 57 -18.75 14.87 -1.58
C ALA A 57 -20.22 15.30 -1.62
N ASP A 58 -20.89 15.18 -2.78
CA ASP A 58 -22.32 15.47 -2.96
C ASP A 58 -23.24 14.28 -2.61
N LYS A 59 -22.68 13.10 -2.28
CA LYS A 59 -23.39 11.97 -1.72
C LYS A 59 -23.20 11.95 -0.21
N ASP A 60 -24.24 11.66 0.54
CA ASP A 60 -24.19 11.60 2.00
C ASP A 60 -23.64 10.26 2.50
N ILE A 61 -22.35 9.99 2.15
CA ILE A 61 -21.58 8.79 2.49
C ILE A 61 -20.29 9.28 3.16
N LYS A 62 -20.21 9.23 4.48
CA LYS A 62 -19.11 9.79 5.28
C LYS A 62 -18.48 8.80 6.24
N PHE A 63 -19.13 7.69 6.48
CA PHE A 63 -18.73 6.67 7.44
C PHE A 63 -18.96 5.29 6.83
N PRO A 64 -18.25 4.22 7.27
CA PRO A 64 -18.47 2.87 6.78
C PRO A 64 -19.91 2.34 6.94
N LYS A 65 -20.65 2.82 7.94
CA LYS A 65 -22.08 2.46 8.10
C LYS A 65 -22.96 2.95 6.94
N ASP A 66 -22.54 4.00 6.24
CA ASP A 66 -23.28 4.55 5.10
C ASP A 66 -23.09 3.73 3.82
N PHE A 67 -22.23 2.70 3.85
CA PHE A 67 -21.96 1.81 2.71
C PHE A 67 -23.08 0.81 2.44
N GLU A 68 -24.01 0.60 3.38
CA GLU A 68 -25.17 -0.27 3.15
C GLU A 68 -25.98 0.17 1.93
N GLY A 69 -26.22 -0.76 1.01
CA GLY A 69 -26.94 -0.53 -0.24
C GLY A 69 -26.18 0.28 -1.30
N LYS A 70 -24.91 0.56 -1.07
CA LYS A 70 -24.05 1.28 -2.01
C LYS A 70 -23.25 0.31 -2.89
N THR A 71 -22.64 0.85 -3.94
CA THR A 71 -21.78 0.10 -4.85
C THR A 71 -20.32 0.52 -4.63
N TYR A 72 -19.51 -0.45 -4.24
CA TYR A 72 -18.05 -0.33 -4.16
C TYR A 72 -17.41 -0.94 -5.41
N ALA A 73 -16.46 -0.24 -6.03
CA ALA A 73 -15.65 -0.76 -7.12
C ALA A 73 -14.19 -0.92 -6.67
N GLY A 74 -13.62 -2.11 -6.88
CA GLY A 74 -12.27 -2.43 -6.50
C GLY A 74 -11.65 -3.50 -7.39
N TRP A 75 -10.57 -4.13 -6.93
CA TRP A 75 -9.85 -5.16 -7.69
C TRP A 75 -10.31 -6.60 -7.38
N GLY A 76 -11.15 -6.81 -6.34
CA GLY A 76 -11.74 -8.11 -6.01
C GLY A 76 -10.82 -9.06 -5.26
N GLY A 77 -9.84 -8.52 -4.53
CA GLY A 77 -8.95 -9.31 -3.67
C GLY A 77 -9.59 -9.71 -2.34
N PRO A 78 -9.16 -10.81 -1.70
CA PRO A 78 -9.70 -11.26 -0.42
C PRO A 78 -9.40 -10.29 0.73
N GLY A 79 -8.27 -9.60 0.72
CA GLY A 79 -7.94 -8.58 1.72
C GLY A 79 -8.83 -7.34 1.59
N GLU A 80 -9.16 -6.92 0.39
CA GLU A 80 -10.09 -5.82 0.13
C GLU A 80 -11.49 -6.13 0.72
N GLU A 81 -12.00 -7.34 0.51
CA GLU A 81 -13.26 -7.79 1.10
C GLU A 81 -13.18 -7.82 2.63
N ALA A 82 -12.07 -8.33 3.18
CA ALA A 82 -11.84 -8.39 4.61
C ALA A 82 -11.84 -7.01 5.26
N VAL A 83 -11.16 -6.03 4.66
CA VAL A 83 -11.10 -4.65 5.15
C VAL A 83 -12.48 -3.99 5.12
N LEU A 84 -13.22 -4.10 4.02
CA LEU A 84 -14.59 -3.57 3.92
C LEU A 84 -15.52 -4.18 4.98
N LYS A 85 -15.46 -5.50 5.15
CA LYS A 85 -16.22 -6.22 6.17
C LYS A 85 -15.88 -5.76 7.58
N ALA A 86 -14.58 -5.57 7.87
CA ALA A 86 -14.11 -5.12 9.17
C ALA A 86 -14.63 -3.71 9.52
N VAL A 87 -14.38 -2.74 8.64
CA VAL A 87 -14.74 -1.34 8.91
C VAL A 87 -16.25 -1.14 8.98
N MET A 88 -17.02 -1.82 8.12
CA MET A 88 -18.48 -1.76 8.16
C MET A 88 -19.03 -2.40 9.45
N THR A 89 -18.53 -3.57 9.83
CA THR A 89 -18.96 -4.26 11.06
C THR A 89 -18.63 -3.43 12.30
N LYS A 90 -17.43 -2.85 12.36
CA LYS A 90 -17.00 -1.98 13.47
C LYS A 90 -17.87 -0.74 13.61
N ASP A 91 -18.37 -0.19 12.50
CA ASP A 91 -19.30 0.97 12.49
C ASP A 91 -20.78 0.58 12.55
N GLY A 92 -21.10 -0.70 12.80
CA GLY A 92 -22.45 -1.22 13.03
C GLY A 92 -23.26 -1.50 11.76
N ALA A 93 -22.61 -1.63 10.61
CA ALA A 93 -23.25 -1.94 9.32
C ALA A 93 -23.12 -3.42 8.94
N TYR A 94 -23.97 -3.85 8.02
CA TYR A 94 -23.97 -5.21 7.49
C TYR A 94 -23.24 -5.23 6.13
N PHE A 95 -22.05 -5.82 6.09
CA PHE A 95 -21.27 -5.99 4.87
C PHE A 95 -22.05 -6.68 3.73
N SER A 96 -22.93 -7.63 4.07
CA SER A 96 -23.78 -8.32 3.08
C SER A 96 -24.74 -7.42 2.29
N LYS A 97 -24.86 -6.16 2.68
CA LYS A 97 -25.67 -5.15 1.96
C LYS A 97 -24.84 -4.28 1.02
N LEU A 98 -23.51 -4.40 1.03
CA LEU A 98 -22.64 -3.72 0.07
C LEU A 98 -22.66 -4.45 -1.26
N ASN A 99 -22.80 -3.73 -2.37
CA ASN A 99 -22.65 -4.30 -3.70
C ASN A 99 -21.21 -4.11 -4.16
N MET A 100 -20.47 -5.21 -4.34
CA MET A 100 -19.08 -5.16 -4.83
C MET A 100 -19.01 -5.44 -6.32
N VAL A 101 -18.27 -4.62 -7.06
CA VAL A 101 -18.00 -4.79 -8.50
C VAL A 101 -16.50 -4.64 -8.77
N ILE A 102 -16.03 -5.23 -9.84
CA ILE A 102 -14.66 -5.02 -10.30
C ILE A 102 -14.57 -3.67 -11.01
N SER A 103 -13.59 -2.86 -10.65
CA SER A 103 -13.30 -1.59 -11.33
C SER A 103 -12.83 -1.86 -12.76
N ASP A 104 -13.35 -1.10 -13.71
CA ASP A 104 -12.94 -1.18 -15.12
C ASP A 104 -11.76 -0.25 -15.46
N GLY A 105 -11.22 0.45 -14.44
CA GLY A 105 -10.09 1.37 -14.59
C GLY A 105 -10.43 2.70 -15.28
N SER A 106 -11.69 2.98 -15.54
CA SER A 106 -12.10 4.24 -16.22
C SER A 106 -11.92 5.49 -15.34
N GLY A 107 -11.66 5.30 -14.04
CA GLY A 107 -11.45 6.35 -13.05
C GLY A 107 -12.73 6.82 -12.36
N PHE A 108 -12.58 7.26 -11.11
CA PHE A 108 -13.68 7.57 -10.20
C PHE A 108 -14.64 8.66 -10.74
N GLU A 109 -14.11 9.71 -11.38
CA GLU A 109 -14.94 10.75 -11.98
C GLU A 109 -15.90 10.20 -13.04
N ALA A 110 -15.43 9.26 -13.86
CA ALA A 110 -16.23 8.63 -14.93
C ALA A 110 -17.26 7.64 -14.40
N LEU A 111 -17.07 7.14 -13.17
CA LEU A 111 -17.94 6.14 -12.54
C LEU A 111 -19.02 6.73 -11.63
N LYS A 112 -19.13 8.07 -11.53
CA LYS A 112 -19.99 8.78 -10.56
C LYS A 112 -21.45 8.29 -10.50
N ASP A 113 -22.02 7.88 -11.63
CA ASP A 113 -23.41 7.42 -11.71
C ASP A 113 -23.57 5.91 -11.49
N LYS A 114 -22.47 5.16 -11.38
CA LYS A 114 -22.46 3.69 -11.31
C LYS A 114 -21.87 3.16 -10.01
N VAL A 115 -20.92 3.89 -9.44
CA VAL A 115 -20.14 3.53 -8.26
C VAL A 115 -20.31 4.61 -7.20
N ASP A 116 -20.26 4.23 -5.96
CA ASP A 116 -20.39 5.15 -4.83
C ASP A 116 -19.07 5.27 -4.06
N ILE A 117 -18.27 4.20 -4.03
CA ILE A 117 -17.09 4.05 -3.19
C ILE A 117 -15.98 3.38 -3.99
N GLU A 118 -14.76 3.88 -3.85
CA GLU A 118 -13.52 3.22 -4.29
C GLU A 118 -12.46 3.28 -3.20
N TRP A 119 -11.35 2.56 -3.39
CA TRP A 119 -10.17 2.60 -2.53
C TRP A 119 -9.09 3.45 -3.20
N PHE A 120 -8.63 4.49 -2.50
CA PHE A 120 -7.64 5.44 -2.99
C PHE A 120 -6.37 5.42 -2.18
N PHE A 121 -5.28 5.84 -2.81
CA PHE A 121 -4.02 6.21 -2.16
C PHE A 121 -3.91 7.74 -2.14
N GLU A 122 -3.82 8.33 -0.93
CA GLU A 122 -3.92 9.79 -0.76
C GLU A 122 -2.88 10.55 -1.56
N GLY A 123 -1.63 10.07 -1.55
CA GLY A 123 -0.53 10.70 -2.28
C GLY A 123 -0.66 10.67 -3.82
N TRP A 124 -1.68 10.01 -4.37
CA TRP A 124 -1.88 9.93 -5.81
C TRP A 124 -3.32 10.29 -6.23
N ASP A 125 -4.29 9.54 -5.79
CA ASP A 125 -5.65 9.69 -6.27
C ASP A 125 -6.34 10.91 -5.67
N ASN A 126 -6.15 11.19 -4.37
CA ASN A 126 -6.66 12.42 -3.76
C ASN A 126 -5.97 13.66 -4.35
N VAL A 127 -4.68 13.57 -4.71
CA VAL A 127 -3.97 14.65 -5.39
C VAL A 127 -4.58 14.92 -6.77
N LYS A 128 -4.92 13.88 -7.54
CA LYS A 128 -5.64 14.05 -8.81
C LYS A 128 -6.98 14.74 -8.62
N CYS A 129 -7.76 14.33 -7.61
CA CYS A 129 -9.03 14.96 -7.29
C CYS A 129 -8.85 16.45 -6.94
N LYS A 130 -7.83 16.79 -6.13
CA LYS A 130 -7.51 18.18 -5.79
C LYS A 130 -7.16 19.01 -7.02
N LEU A 131 -6.29 18.50 -7.90
CA LEU A 131 -5.90 19.17 -9.16
C LEU A 131 -7.09 19.43 -10.09
N ASN A 132 -8.00 18.47 -10.17
CA ASN A 132 -9.19 18.57 -11.02
C ASN A 132 -10.34 19.35 -10.37
N ASN A 133 -10.16 19.87 -9.15
CA ASN A 133 -11.22 20.48 -8.35
C ASN A 133 -12.44 19.54 -8.18
N PHE A 134 -12.17 18.24 -8.03
CA PHE A 134 -13.20 17.23 -7.87
C PHE A 134 -13.39 16.92 -6.38
N PRO A 135 -14.51 17.34 -5.76
CA PRO A 135 -14.71 17.23 -4.32
C PRO A 135 -15.07 15.79 -3.92
N ILE A 136 -14.33 15.27 -2.93
CA ILE A 136 -14.48 13.94 -2.36
C ILE A 136 -14.61 13.98 -0.83
N ASN A 137 -15.22 12.94 -0.25
CA ASN A 137 -14.98 12.56 1.14
C ASN A 137 -13.93 11.45 1.15
N TYR A 138 -12.99 11.48 2.06
CA TYR A 138 -11.93 10.48 2.21
C TYR A 138 -11.91 9.94 3.64
N MET A 139 -11.86 8.62 3.78
CA MET A 139 -11.85 7.89 5.04
C MET A 139 -10.55 7.07 5.10
N GLU A 140 -9.54 7.58 5.78
CA GLU A 140 -8.23 6.92 5.92
C GLU A 140 -8.37 5.63 6.72
N LEU A 141 -7.84 4.51 6.20
CA LEU A 141 -8.01 3.18 6.80
C LEU A 141 -7.49 3.10 8.22
N ARG A 142 -6.30 3.64 8.50
CA ARG A 142 -5.68 3.61 9.83
C ARG A 142 -6.48 4.36 10.89
N GLN A 143 -7.38 5.27 10.50
CA GLN A 143 -8.30 5.95 11.41
C GLN A 143 -9.58 5.13 11.65
N LEU A 144 -9.94 4.23 10.74
CA LEU A 144 -11.09 3.34 10.88
C LEU A 144 -10.78 2.13 11.77
N ASP A 145 -9.58 1.57 11.62
CA ASP A 145 -9.06 0.49 12.48
C ASP A 145 -7.53 0.56 12.53
N ASP A 146 -6.96 0.63 13.74
CA ASP A 146 -5.51 0.78 13.96
C ASP A 146 -4.72 -0.39 13.33
N ARG A 147 -5.32 -1.60 13.21
CA ARG A 147 -4.70 -2.76 12.55
C ARG A 147 -4.55 -2.59 11.04
N LEU A 148 -5.23 -1.61 10.46
CA LEU A 148 -5.11 -1.26 9.04
C LEU A 148 -4.00 -0.24 8.76
N ASP A 149 -3.20 0.11 9.77
CA ASP A 149 -1.97 0.87 9.62
C ASP A 149 -0.79 -0.06 9.31
N TYR A 150 -0.83 -0.74 8.18
CA TYR A 150 0.17 -1.70 7.73
C TYR A 150 1.09 -1.12 6.65
N TYR A 151 2.25 -1.76 6.44
CA TYR A 151 3.26 -1.30 5.48
C TYR A 151 2.86 -1.55 4.03
N THR A 152 2.68 -0.46 3.28
CA THR A 152 2.37 -0.49 1.86
C THR A 152 2.80 0.81 1.18
N PRO A 153 3.78 0.78 0.21
CA PRO A 153 4.50 -0.38 -0.32
C PRO A 153 5.76 -0.76 0.50
N VAL A 154 6.30 -1.96 0.21
CA VAL A 154 7.54 -2.48 0.81
C VAL A 154 8.53 -2.98 -0.25
N ILE A 155 9.81 -3.05 0.10
CA ILE A 155 10.85 -3.71 -0.72
C ILE A 155 11.03 -5.14 -0.22
N ILE A 156 10.98 -6.09 -1.15
CA ILE A 156 11.23 -7.52 -0.90
C ILE A 156 12.50 -8.00 -1.61
N ALA A 157 13.11 -9.03 -1.05
CA ALA A 157 14.22 -9.76 -1.66
C ALA A 157 14.03 -11.28 -1.53
N ASN A 158 14.69 -12.05 -2.40
CA ASN A 158 14.78 -13.50 -2.25
C ASN A 158 15.70 -13.84 -1.06
N GLN A 159 15.35 -14.86 -0.26
CA GLN A 159 16.17 -15.31 0.89
C GLN A 159 17.58 -15.73 0.46
N ASP A 160 17.74 -16.42 -0.67
CA ASP A 160 19.05 -16.75 -1.23
C ASP A 160 19.89 -15.48 -1.54
N THR A 161 19.25 -14.41 -1.97
CA THR A 161 19.94 -13.13 -2.21
C THR A 161 20.44 -12.52 -0.89
N LEU A 162 19.67 -12.59 0.18
CA LEU A 162 20.07 -12.10 1.51
C LEU A 162 21.27 -12.89 2.06
N GLU A 163 21.27 -14.21 1.89
CA GLU A 163 22.31 -15.09 2.40
C GLU A 163 23.60 -15.03 1.57
N GLN A 164 23.47 -15.05 0.23
CA GLN A 164 24.62 -15.18 -0.66
C GLN A 164 25.22 -13.83 -1.10
N LYS A 165 24.43 -12.73 -1.04
CA LYS A 165 24.85 -11.41 -1.50
C LYS A 165 24.56 -10.28 -0.49
N PRO A 166 24.83 -10.45 0.83
CA PRO A 166 24.46 -9.48 1.86
C PRO A 166 25.04 -8.07 1.60
N GLU A 167 26.27 -7.98 1.10
CA GLU A 167 26.90 -6.71 0.78
C GLU A 167 26.22 -5.98 -0.41
N MET A 168 25.64 -6.72 -1.33
CA MET A 168 24.85 -6.13 -2.43
C MET A 168 23.55 -5.55 -1.88
N VAL A 169 22.88 -6.27 -0.98
CA VAL A 169 21.63 -5.82 -0.33
C VAL A 169 21.88 -4.53 0.44
N LYS A 170 22.92 -4.47 1.29
CA LYS A 170 23.29 -3.26 2.03
C LYS A 170 23.58 -2.08 1.11
N LYS A 171 24.34 -2.28 0.04
CA LYS A 171 24.64 -1.22 -0.93
C LYS A 171 23.40 -0.74 -1.67
N PHE A 172 22.50 -1.65 -2.02
CA PHE A 172 21.23 -1.31 -2.66
C PHE A 172 20.37 -0.44 -1.73
N LEU A 173 20.18 -0.87 -0.47
CA LEU A 173 19.38 -0.11 0.50
C LEU A 173 20.02 1.25 0.81
N ALA A 174 21.34 1.33 0.98
CA ALA A 174 22.02 2.61 1.19
C ALA A 174 21.87 3.57 0.01
N ALA A 175 21.90 3.07 -1.23
CA ALA A 175 21.67 3.89 -2.40
C ALA A 175 20.19 4.34 -2.50
N THR A 176 19.28 3.46 -2.16
CA THR A 176 17.83 3.73 -2.14
C THR A 176 17.49 4.75 -1.08
N GLU A 177 17.95 4.58 0.16
CA GLU A 177 17.78 5.57 1.24
C GLU A 177 18.29 6.94 0.82
N LYS A 178 19.48 7.02 0.24
CA LYS A 178 20.03 8.29 -0.26
C LYS A 178 19.08 8.97 -1.26
N GLY A 179 18.44 8.18 -2.11
CA GLY A 179 17.43 8.67 -3.06
C GLY A 179 16.19 9.21 -2.34
N TYR A 180 15.67 8.48 -1.35
CA TYR A 180 14.51 8.92 -0.57
C TYR A 180 14.80 10.16 0.29
N ARG A 181 15.96 10.23 0.95
CA ARG A 181 16.37 11.44 1.68
C ARG A 181 16.50 12.65 0.75
N TYR A 182 17.05 12.46 -0.44
CA TYR A 182 17.07 13.53 -1.45
C TYR A 182 15.65 13.96 -1.86
N ALA A 183 14.73 13.00 -2.03
CA ALA A 183 13.36 13.27 -2.41
C ALA A 183 12.56 13.98 -1.28
N ILE A 184 12.88 13.69 -0.02
CA ILE A 184 12.33 14.41 1.14
C ILE A 184 12.81 15.87 1.15
N GLU A 185 14.10 16.09 0.95
CA GLU A 185 14.73 17.42 1.02
C GLU A 185 14.43 18.28 -0.23
N ASN A 186 14.17 17.64 -1.37
CA ASN A 186 14.03 18.30 -2.68
C ASN A 186 12.83 17.75 -3.46
N PRO A 187 11.59 17.90 -2.97
CA PRO A 187 10.40 17.31 -3.59
C PRO A 187 10.18 17.79 -5.03
N ASP A 188 10.28 19.09 -5.29
CA ASP A 188 10.08 19.68 -6.62
C ASP A 188 11.09 19.16 -7.66
N GLU A 189 12.37 19.06 -7.27
CA GLU A 189 13.40 18.59 -8.18
C GLU A 189 13.24 17.07 -8.45
N SER A 190 12.84 16.33 -7.43
CA SER A 190 12.54 14.89 -7.55
C SER A 190 11.36 14.63 -8.49
N ALA A 191 10.31 15.45 -8.42
CA ALA A 191 9.19 15.40 -9.36
C ALA A 191 9.64 15.67 -10.81
N LYS A 192 10.51 16.67 -11.04
CA LYS A 192 11.09 16.95 -12.36
C LYS A 192 11.98 15.83 -12.87
N ILE A 193 12.71 15.16 -11.97
CA ILE A 193 13.52 13.98 -12.34
C ILE A 193 12.59 12.84 -12.77
N LEU A 194 11.55 12.55 -11.96
CA LEU A 194 10.57 11.50 -12.26
C LEU A 194 9.85 11.75 -13.59
N GLN A 195 9.48 13.00 -13.90
CA GLN A 195 8.80 13.36 -15.14
C GLN A 195 9.57 12.94 -16.40
N LYS A 196 10.93 12.93 -16.36
CA LYS A 196 11.75 12.48 -17.49
C LYS A 196 11.54 11.01 -17.84
N TYR A 197 11.14 10.20 -16.84
CA TYR A 197 10.90 8.75 -16.98
C TYR A 197 9.42 8.41 -17.04
N ALA A 198 8.54 9.33 -16.64
CA ALA A 198 7.09 9.19 -16.64
C ALA A 198 6.43 10.41 -17.32
N PRO A 199 6.70 10.65 -18.64
CA PRO A 199 6.31 11.87 -19.36
C PRO A 199 4.79 12.01 -19.55
N ASP A 200 4.03 10.92 -19.37
CA ASP A 200 2.58 10.92 -19.52
C ASP A 200 1.86 11.61 -18.35
N TYR A 201 2.55 11.82 -17.22
CA TYR A 201 2.00 12.53 -16.07
C TYR A 201 2.38 14.00 -16.07
N SER A 202 1.43 14.87 -15.65
CA SER A 202 1.71 16.30 -15.52
C SER A 202 2.71 16.57 -14.39
N LEU A 203 3.54 17.59 -14.55
CA LEU A 203 4.48 17.98 -13.51
C LEU A 203 3.75 18.40 -12.23
N ASP A 204 2.61 19.06 -12.34
CA ASP A 204 1.81 19.48 -11.19
C ASP A 204 1.35 18.29 -10.34
N LEU A 205 0.90 17.20 -11.00
CA LEU A 205 0.55 15.95 -10.29
C LEU A 205 1.76 15.35 -9.58
N LEU A 206 2.88 15.23 -10.28
CA LEU A 206 4.09 14.63 -9.70
C LEU A 206 4.65 15.47 -8.55
N THR A 207 4.60 16.82 -8.67
CA THR A 207 5.05 17.73 -7.62
C THR A 207 4.18 17.63 -6.39
N MET A 208 2.86 17.76 -6.52
CA MET A 208 1.95 17.67 -5.37
C MET A 208 1.98 16.29 -4.70
N SER A 209 2.11 15.22 -5.50
CA SER A 209 2.29 13.86 -4.99
C SER A 209 3.59 13.72 -4.19
N GLN A 210 4.70 14.22 -4.74
CA GLN A 210 6.01 14.14 -4.08
C GLN A 210 6.09 15.01 -2.82
N GLU A 211 5.49 16.21 -2.81
CA GLU A 211 5.38 17.05 -1.62
C GLU A 211 4.65 16.33 -0.48
N TYR A 212 3.52 15.70 -0.79
CA TYR A 212 2.77 14.89 0.18
C TYR A 212 3.59 13.69 0.68
N LEU A 213 4.18 12.92 -0.23
CA LEU A 213 4.92 11.70 0.11
C LEU A 213 6.23 11.98 0.85
N ALA A 214 6.86 13.13 0.62
CA ALA A 214 8.07 13.54 1.34
C ALA A 214 7.88 13.53 2.86
N GLU A 215 6.70 13.88 3.35
CA GLU A 215 6.35 13.83 4.77
C GLU A 215 6.06 12.40 5.27
N LYS A 216 5.81 11.44 4.36
CA LYS A 216 5.36 10.08 4.68
C LYS A 216 6.47 9.03 4.66
N TYR A 217 7.56 9.28 3.97
CA TYR A 217 8.66 8.31 3.84
C TYR A 217 9.35 7.98 5.17
N MET A 218 9.38 8.92 6.11
CA MET A 218 10.02 8.75 7.42
C MET A 218 9.17 9.24 8.60
N GLU A 219 7.94 9.62 8.40
CA GLU A 219 6.95 10.32 9.27
C GLU A 219 7.31 10.37 10.77
N ASP A 220 7.48 9.18 11.41
CA ASP A 220 7.75 9.04 12.85
C ASP A 220 9.04 8.26 13.18
N THR A 221 9.95 8.11 12.21
CA THR A 221 11.24 7.42 12.39
C THR A 221 12.41 8.23 11.86
N ASP A 222 13.57 8.10 12.52
CA ASP A 222 14.84 8.69 12.07
C ASP A 222 15.60 7.77 11.09
N ARG A 223 15.17 6.50 10.96
CA ARG A 223 15.81 5.48 10.14
C ARG A 223 14.90 5.08 8.99
N TRP A 224 15.27 5.49 7.75
CA TRP A 224 14.49 5.16 6.57
C TRP A 224 14.34 3.64 6.38
N GLY A 225 13.13 3.21 6.07
CA GLY A 225 12.85 1.81 5.75
C GLY A 225 12.62 0.91 6.97
N GLU A 226 12.78 1.43 8.19
CA GLU A 226 12.63 0.65 9.43
C GLU A 226 11.20 0.13 9.60
N MET A 227 11.09 -1.12 10.06
CA MET A 227 9.83 -1.79 10.33
C MET A 227 9.79 -2.28 11.78
N LYS A 228 8.57 -2.36 12.34
CA LYS A 228 8.29 -2.76 13.72
C LYS A 228 7.48 -4.06 13.74
N ASP A 229 7.79 -4.98 14.66
CA ASP A 229 7.07 -6.25 14.83
C ASP A 229 5.56 -6.03 15.04
N GLU A 230 5.21 -5.03 15.85
CA GLU A 230 3.81 -4.74 16.19
C GLU A 230 2.93 -4.47 14.94
N VAL A 231 3.47 -3.79 13.93
CA VAL A 231 2.71 -3.50 12.69
C VAL A 231 2.45 -4.78 11.89
N TRP A 232 3.45 -5.67 11.83
CA TRP A 232 3.31 -6.98 11.17
C TRP A 232 2.34 -7.89 11.90
N ASP A 233 2.49 -8.00 13.23
CA ASP A 233 1.65 -8.87 14.05
C ASP A 233 0.19 -8.41 14.05
N ASN A 234 -0.07 -7.10 14.23
CA ASN A 234 -1.42 -6.55 14.21
C ASN A 234 -2.16 -6.84 12.89
N TYR A 235 -1.48 -6.65 11.75
CA TYR A 235 -2.11 -6.91 10.46
C TYR A 235 -2.25 -8.41 10.16
N THR A 236 -1.29 -9.22 10.58
CA THR A 236 -1.37 -10.69 10.48
C THR A 236 -2.56 -11.23 11.28
N ASP A 237 -2.73 -10.75 12.51
CA ASP A 237 -3.90 -11.13 13.35
C ASP A 237 -5.22 -10.71 12.71
N PHE A 238 -5.27 -9.51 12.11
CA PHE A 238 -6.41 -9.06 11.31
C PHE A 238 -6.70 -10.02 10.14
N MET A 239 -5.68 -10.42 9.39
CA MET A 239 -5.85 -11.32 8.24
C MET A 239 -6.37 -12.71 8.67
N VAL A 240 -5.95 -13.21 9.83
CA VAL A 240 -6.47 -14.47 10.42
C VAL A 240 -7.92 -14.30 10.85
N GLU A 241 -8.24 -13.23 11.59
CA GLU A 241 -9.60 -12.95 12.09
C GLU A 241 -10.63 -12.90 10.94
N TYR A 242 -10.25 -12.31 9.82
CA TYR A 242 -11.14 -12.14 8.67
C TYR A 242 -11.01 -13.26 7.62
N GLY A 243 -10.18 -14.29 7.89
CA GLY A 243 -10.06 -15.48 7.06
C GLY A 243 -9.33 -15.27 5.73
N VAL A 244 -8.47 -14.25 5.65
CA VAL A 244 -7.57 -14.02 4.49
C VAL A 244 -6.45 -15.05 4.46
N ILE A 245 -5.96 -15.43 5.65
CA ILE A 245 -4.97 -16.48 5.87
C ILE A 245 -5.45 -17.44 6.96
N ASP A 246 -5.00 -18.70 6.91
CA ASP A 246 -5.45 -19.74 7.83
C ASP A 246 -4.76 -19.69 9.18
N GLN A 247 -3.54 -19.15 9.25
CA GLN A 247 -2.72 -19.10 10.47
C GLN A 247 -1.79 -17.88 10.49
N ALA A 248 -1.52 -17.39 11.69
CA ALA A 248 -0.57 -16.31 11.88
C ALA A 248 0.88 -16.76 11.59
N ILE A 249 1.71 -15.83 11.18
CA ILE A 249 3.14 -15.99 10.96
C ILE A 249 3.87 -14.91 11.81
N PRO A 250 4.95 -15.24 12.54
CA PRO A 250 5.70 -14.26 13.31
C PRO A 250 6.31 -13.16 12.43
N ALA A 251 6.30 -11.92 12.90
CA ALA A 251 6.89 -10.78 12.19
C ALA A 251 8.35 -11.05 11.78
N SER A 252 9.13 -11.72 12.62
CA SER A 252 10.54 -12.10 12.35
C SER A 252 10.73 -12.99 11.11
N GLU A 253 9.69 -13.70 10.68
CA GLU A 253 9.71 -14.48 9.44
C GLU A 253 9.34 -13.62 8.22
N CYS A 254 8.61 -12.53 8.41
CA CYS A 254 8.13 -11.67 7.33
C CYS A 254 9.16 -10.65 6.87
N TYR A 255 9.92 -10.07 7.80
CA TYR A 255 10.84 -8.97 7.51
C TYR A 255 12.17 -9.04 8.26
N THR A 256 13.12 -8.15 7.87
CA THR A 256 14.35 -7.87 8.60
C THR A 256 14.81 -6.43 8.39
N ASN A 257 15.31 -5.80 9.46
CA ASN A 257 15.98 -4.49 9.45
C ASN A 257 17.52 -4.60 9.38
N GLU A 258 18.07 -5.83 9.29
CA GLU A 258 19.52 -6.10 9.40
C GLU A 258 20.36 -5.41 8.31
N PHE A 259 19.78 -5.22 7.14
CA PHE A 259 20.48 -4.67 5.99
C PHE A 259 20.28 -3.16 5.80
N LEU A 260 19.42 -2.54 6.62
CA LEU A 260 19.20 -1.10 6.58
C LEU A 260 20.48 -0.34 6.99
N PRO A 261 20.74 0.82 6.37
CA PRO A 261 21.81 1.72 6.83
C PRO A 261 21.63 2.15 8.29
N GLU A 262 22.77 2.50 8.93
CA GLU A 262 22.81 3.03 10.32
C GLU A 262 22.39 4.49 10.37
#